data_632c5eef602c805caaedac145112ba59
#
_entry.id   632c5eef602c805caaedac145112ba59
#
_cell.length_a   1.000
_cell.length_b   1.000
_cell.length_c   1.000
_cell.angle_alpha   90.00
_cell.angle_beta   90.00
_cell.angle_gamma   90.00
#
_symmetry.space_group_name_H-M   'P 1'
#
loop_
_entity.id
_entity.type
_entity.pdbx_description
1 polymer ?
#
loop_
_entity_poly.entity_id
_entity_poly.type
_entity_poly.pdbx_seq_one_letter_code
_entity_poly.pdbx_strand_id
1 'polypeptide(L)'
;MEKPAVLKAFTPGSHAVIRRVWLGAFTLLLAAVALMVAGSFAYPAVALIAVGWFLAGLVAYLIRHARFLATLTRGERALRAGDLGTAKAVVAPLVDRYPTFPPVQRLAGLVLYPSGDPLSAATLLEGAAKSMRDRELVVTLVAAYAALNKAGDARRAAGLRPSDPDVALALTWAELVALGGDRDRGAELARALPSDSSARAAMTATLRAIVAAHRHDGAAMRDRLREAEDRYVLLADDERAFLGYLGGVALRELGAFEDARATFTLAMEAAPGTIGEALARRERTHIPSDSGAPSSPSDQPSSD
;
A
#
# COMPACT_ATOMS: atom_id res chain seq x y z
N MET A 1 -18.79 -11.94 -6.72
CA MET A 1 -17.91 -11.37 -7.76
C MET A 1 -17.96 -9.85 -7.62
N GLU A 2 -16.92 -9.23 -7.06
CA GLU A 2 -16.81 -7.76 -7.05
C GLU A 2 -16.58 -7.27 -8.48
N LYS A 3 -17.35 -6.27 -8.90
CA LYS A 3 -17.15 -5.61 -10.20
C LYS A 3 -15.73 -5.03 -10.23
N PRO A 4 -14.96 -5.24 -11.32
CA PRO A 4 -13.58 -4.76 -11.40
C PRO A 4 -13.52 -3.25 -11.15
N ALA A 5 -12.48 -2.80 -10.45
CA ALA A 5 -12.29 -1.39 -10.02
C ALA A 5 -12.40 -0.38 -11.19
N VAL A 6 -12.13 -0.84 -12.41
CA VAL A 6 -12.32 -0.09 -13.67
C VAL A 6 -13.75 0.44 -13.85
N LEU A 7 -14.78 -0.30 -13.38
CA LEU A 7 -16.19 0.16 -13.49
C LEU A 7 -16.58 1.18 -12.40
N LYS A 8 -15.80 1.26 -11.29
CA LYS A 8 -15.98 2.30 -10.26
C LYS A 8 -15.31 3.64 -10.63
N ALA A 9 -14.46 3.65 -11.66
CA ALA A 9 -13.79 4.87 -12.16
C ALA A 9 -14.74 5.88 -12.84
N PHE A 10 -15.99 5.52 -13.08
CA PHE A 10 -17.05 6.44 -13.50
C PHE A 10 -17.68 7.17 -12.29
N THR A 11 -16.87 7.80 -11.47
CA THR A 11 -17.34 8.59 -10.33
C THR A 11 -17.64 10.06 -10.72
N PRO A 12 -18.41 10.83 -9.90
CA PRO A 12 -19.06 12.09 -10.28
C PRO A 12 -18.17 13.18 -10.89
N GLY A 13 -16.85 13.16 -10.67
CA GLY A 13 -15.93 14.14 -11.24
C GLY A 13 -15.72 14.03 -12.75
N SER A 14 -15.73 12.78 -13.30
CA SER A 14 -15.68 12.57 -14.74
C SER A 14 -17.00 12.95 -15.41
N HIS A 15 -18.11 12.77 -14.69
CA HIS A 15 -19.42 13.22 -15.14
C HIS A 15 -19.50 14.75 -15.31
N ALA A 16 -18.79 15.55 -14.51
CA ALA A 16 -18.79 16.99 -14.66
C ALA A 16 -18.09 17.46 -15.93
N VAL A 17 -16.97 16.83 -16.30
CA VAL A 17 -16.26 17.12 -17.55
C VAL A 17 -17.05 16.59 -18.74
N ILE A 18 -17.53 15.35 -18.67
CA ILE A 18 -18.37 14.74 -19.71
C ILE A 18 -19.65 15.58 -19.87
N ARG A 19 -20.29 15.99 -18.78
CA ARG A 19 -21.50 16.83 -18.81
C ARG A 19 -21.24 18.20 -19.43
N ARG A 20 -20.08 18.84 -19.16
CA ARG A 20 -19.70 20.12 -19.79
C ARG A 20 -19.43 19.96 -21.30
N VAL A 21 -18.74 18.89 -21.69
CA VAL A 21 -18.50 18.58 -23.09
C VAL A 21 -19.81 18.25 -23.80
N TRP A 22 -20.69 17.44 -23.20
CA TRP A 22 -22.01 17.11 -23.74
C TRP A 22 -22.95 18.33 -23.80
N LEU A 23 -22.95 19.20 -22.77
CA LEU A 23 -23.71 20.44 -22.76
C LEU A 23 -23.21 21.42 -23.85
N GLY A 24 -21.90 21.54 -24.02
CA GLY A 24 -21.31 22.36 -25.08
C GLY A 24 -21.64 21.81 -26.47
N ALA A 25 -21.58 20.51 -26.65
CA ALA A 25 -21.93 19.82 -27.88
C ALA A 25 -23.45 19.90 -28.21
N PHE A 26 -24.28 19.74 -27.18
CA PHE A 26 -25.73 19.84 -27.32
C PHE A 26 -26.16 21.27 -27.64
N THR A 27 -25.54 22.27 -27.04
CA THR A 27 -25.78 23.69 -27.38
C THR A 27 -25.34 24.03 -28.81
N LEU A 28 -24.20 23.50 -29.26
CA LEU A 28 -23.76 23.66 -30.66
C LEU A 28 -24.70 22.95 -31.65
N LEU A 29 -25.19 21.76 -31.31
CA LEU A 29 -26.15 21.02 -32.13
C LEU A 29 -27.48 21.77 -32.21
N LEU A 30 -27.99 22.28 -31.07
CA LEU A 30 -29.21 23.09 -31.05
C LEU A 30 -29.07 24.40 -31.83
N ALA A 31 -27.92 25.08 -31.73
CA ALA A 31 -27.63 26.26 -32.50
C ALA A 31 -27.56 25.95 -34.00
N ALA A 32 -26.95 24.84 -34.40
CA ALA A 32 -26.92 24.37 -35.81
C ALA A 32 -28.31 24.04 -36.36
N VAL A 33 -29.17 23.38 -35.54
CA VAL A 33 -30.56 23.07 -35.90
C VAL A 33 -31.41 24.36 -35.99
N ALA A 34 -31.23 25.29 -35.04
CA ALA A 34 -31.93 26.59 -35.08
C ALA A 34 -31.57 27.41 -36.31
N LEU A 35 -30.30 27.40 -36.72
CA LEU A 35 -29.82 28.05 -37.95
C LEU A 35 -30.34 27.37 -39.21
N MET A 36 -30.50 26.04 -39.23
CA MET A 36 -31.19 25.31 -40.31
C MET A 36 -32.65 25.67 -40.45
N VAL A 37 -33.37 25.76 -39.32
CA VAL A 37 -34.81 26.12 -39.29
C VAL A 37 -35.03 27.57 -39.68
N ALA A 38 -34.05 28.47 -39.48
CA ALA A 38 -34.13 29.89 -39.86
C ALA A 38 -34.00 30.15 -41.39
N GLY A 39 -33.96 29.11 -42.23
CA GLY A 39 -34.15 29.21 -43.68
C GLY A 39 -32.94 29.73 -44.50
N SER A 40 -31.79 29.79 -43.95
CA SER A 40 -30.58 30.27 -44.61
C SER A 40 -29.80 29.09 -45.20
N PHE A 41 -30.02 28.79 -46.50
CA PHE A 41 -29.38 27.69 -47.24
C PHE A 41 -27.83 27.75 -47.33
N ALA A 42 -27.22 28.82 -46.84
CA ALA A 42 -25.75 28.94 -46.81
C ALA A 42 -25.08 28.17 -45.64
N TYR A 43 -25.84 27.65 -44.69
CA TYR A 43 -25.31 27.06 -43.44
C TYR A 43 -25.22 25.53 -43.32
N PRO A 44 -25.73 24.69 -44.28
CA PRO A 44 -25.61 23.25 -44.12
C PRO A 44 -24.14 22.77 -44.12
N ALA A 45 -23.28 23.43 -44.91
CA ALA A 45 -21.85 23.13 -44.90
C ALA A 45 -21.17 23.45 -43.57
N VAL A 46 -21.52 24.58 -42.96
CA VAL A 46 -20.98 24.96 -41.63
C VAL A 46 -21.46 24.02 -40.56
N ALA A 47 -22.74 23.59 -40.59
CA ALA A 47 -23.28 22.60 -39.67
C ALA A 47 -22.61 21.23 -39.80
N LEU A 48 -22.37 20.76 -41.04
CA LEU A 48 -21.64 19.51 -41.32
C LEU A 48 -20.19 19.57 -40.84
N ILE A 49 -19.51 20.70 -41.01
CA ILE A 49 -18.15 20.91 -40.50
C ILE A 49 -18.15 20.87 -38.96
N ALA A 50 -19.09 21.55 -38.30
CA ALA A 50 -19.19 21.55 -36.86
C ALA A 50 -19.47 20.14 -36.26
N VAL A 51 -20.37 19.39 -36.88
CA VAL A 51 -20.65 17.98 -36.52
C VAL A 51 -19.41 17.11 -36.76
N GLY A 52 -18.70 17.28 -37.88
CA GLY A 52 -17.45 16.57 -38.16
C GLY A 52 -16.37 16.82 -37.12
N TRP A 53 -16.15 18.08 -36.74
CA TRP A 53 -15.22 18.46 -35.65
C TRP A 53 -15.61 17.87 -34.32
N PHE A 54 -16.91 17.88 -33.99
CA PHE A 54 -17.41 17.29 -32.76
C PHE A 54 -17.17 15.77 -32.73
N LEU A 55 -17.52 15.06 -33.81
CA LEU A 55 -17.29 13.62 -33.92
C LEU A 55 -15.80 13.27 -33.86
N ALA A 56 -14.94 14.04 -34.54
CA ALA A 56 -13.49 13.87 -34.46
C ALA A 56 -12.97 14.08 -32.99
N GLY A 57 -13.46 15.11 -32.33
CA GLY A 57 -13.14 15.39 -30.93
C GLY A 57 -13.63 14.27 -30.00
N LEU A 58 -14.82 13.76 -30.21
CA LEU A 58 -15.37 12.63 -29.44
C LEU A 58 -14.55 11.35 -29.67
N VAL A 59 -14.22 11.03 -30.88
CA VAL A 59 -13.37 9.86 -31.22
C VAL A 59 -11.99 10.00 -30.60
N ALA A 60 -11.35 11.16 -30.70
CA ALA A 60 -10.05 11.43 -30.09
C ALA A 60 -10.13 11.30 -28.55
N TYR A 61 -11.20 11.80 -27.93
CA TYR A 61 -11.44 11.63 -26.51
C TYR A 61 -11.61 10.16 -26.12
N LEU A 62 -12.41 9.39 -26.84
CA LEU A 62 -12.63 7.95 -26.59
C LEU A 62 -11.34 7.15 -26.72
N ILE A 63 -10.54 7.41 -27.76
CA ILE A 63 -9.24 6.77 -27.95
C ILE A 63 -8.29 7.10 -26.78
N ARG A 64 -8.23 8.37 -26.39
CA ARG A 64 -7.40 8.80 -25.26
C ARG A 64 -7.84 8.16 -23.95
N HIS A 65 -9.16 8.08 -23.71
CA HIS A 65 -9.72 7.45 -22.53
C HIS A 65 -9.47 5.94 -22.51
N ALA A 66 -9.65 5.26 -23.64
CA ALA A 66 -9.34 3.83 -23.78
C ALA A 66 -7.86 3.54 -23.50
N ARG A 67 -6.93 4.35 -24.05
CA ARG A 67 -5.49 4.24 -23.77
C ARG A 67 -5.18 4.45 -22.30
N PHE A 68 -5.79 5.42 -21.66
CA PHE A 68 -5.63 5.66 -20.22
C PHE A 68 -6.09 4.46 -19.37
N LEU A 69 -7.27 3.90 -19.65
CA LEU A 69 -7.78 2.71 -18.98
C LEU A 69 -6.89 1.49 -19.22
N ALA A 70 -6.42 1.29 -20.45
CA ALA A 70 -5.50 0.20 -20.77
C ALA A 70 -4.17 0.33 -19.99
N THR A 71 -3.67 1.56 -19.82
CA THR A 71 -2.45 1.81 -19.03
C THR A 71 -2.68 1.50 -17.55
N LEU A 72 -3.79 1.96 -16.96
CA LEU A 72 -4.16 1.60 -15.58
C LEU A 72 -4.26 0.09 -15.38
N THR A 73 -4.98 -0.60 -16.27
CA THR A 73 -5.13 -2.07 -16.22
C THR A 73 -3.79 -2.79 -16.36
N ARG A 74 -2.87 -2.26 -17.18
CA ARG A 74 -1.51 -2.80 -17.30
C ARG A 74 -0.74 -2.67 -15.99
N GLY A 75 -0.81 -1.51 -15.33
CA GLY A 75 -0.20 -1.31 -14.01
C GLY A 75 -0.78 -2.24 -12.94
N GLU A 76 -2.11 -2.41 -12.89
CA GLU A 76 -2.75 -3.35 -11.96
C GLU A 76 -2.36 -4.81 -12.24
N ARG A 77 -2.21 -5.22 -13.50
CA ARG A 77 -1.75 -6.57 -13.85
C ARG A 77 -0.30 -6.80 -13.44
N ALA A 78 0.57 -5.83 -13.69
CA ALA A 78 1.97 -5.91 -13.27
C ALA A 78 2.09 -6.02 -11.74
N LEU A 79 1.32 -5.21 -11.00
CA LEU A 79 1.27 -5.28 -9.54
C LEU A 79 0.81 -6.67 -9.04
N ARG A 80 -0.27 -7.22 -9.61
CA ARG A 80 -0.76 -8.57 -9.26
C ARG A 80 0.21 -9.69 -9.64
N ALA A 81 1.03 -9.49 -10.65
CA ALA A 81 2.08 -10.42 -11.06
C ALA A 81 3.36 -10.31 -10.19
N GLY A 82 3.40 -9.38 -9.22
CA GLY A 82 4.59 -9.10 -8.41
C GLY A 82 5.68 -8.32 -9.17
N ASP A 83 5.44 -7.90 -10.41
CA ASP A 83 6.39 -7.11 -11.19
C ASP A 83 6.32 -5.62 -10.81
N LEU A 84 6.94 -5.30 -9.67
CA LEU A 84 6.99 -3.94 -9.13
C LEU A 84 7.73 -2.97 -10.05
N GLY A 85 8.73 -3.46 -10.82
CA GLY A 85 9.49 -2.65 -11.75
C GLY A 85 8.60 -2.12 -12.88
N THR A 86 7.88 -3.02 -13.56
CA THR A 86 6.92 -2.65 -14.61
C THR A 86 5.76 -1.82 -14.04
N ALA A 87 5.22 -2.18 -12.87
CA ALA A 87 4.15 -1.43 -12.23
C ALA A 87 4.57 0.02 -11.96
N LYS A 88 5.77 0.24 -11.42
CA LYS A 88 6.34 1.56 -11.13
C LYS A 88 6.57 2.39 -12.39
N ALA A 89 7.13 1.78 -13.45
CA ALA A 89 7.35 2.45 -14.74
C ALA A 89 6.03 2.89 -15.40
N VAL A 90 4.97 2.10 -15.25
CA VAL A 90 3.62 2.42 -15.77
C VAL A 90 2.93 3.52 -14.96
N VAL A 91 3.11 3.51 -13.64
CA VAL A 91 2.39 4.41 -12.72
C VAL A 91 3.00 5.81 -12.69
N ALA A 92 4.33 5.94 -12.75
CA ALA A 92 5.01 7.23 -12.64
C ALA A 92 4.43 8.31 -13.60
N PRO A 93 4.31 8.08 -14.93
CA PRO A 93 3.75 9.09 -15.84
C PRO A 93 2.25 9.34 -15.61
N LEU A 94 1.53 8.39 -14.98
CA LEU A 94 0.12 8.60 -14.63
C LEU A 94 -0.02 9.55 -13.44
N VAL A 95 0.83 9.43 -12.43
CA VAL A 95 0.84 10.33 -11.26
C VAL A 95 1.17 11.74 -11.68
N ASP A 96 2.18 11.93 -12.52
CA ASP A 96 2.56 13.26 -13.04
C ASP A 96 1.41 13.94 -13.80
N ARG A 97 0.66 13.16 -14.56
CA ARG A 97 -0.43 13.69 -15.41
C ARG A 97 -1.77 13.81 -14.69
N TYR A 98 -2.03 12.96 -13.72
CA TYR A 98 -3.32 12.86 -13.02
C TYR A 98 -3.15 12.75 -11.50
N PRO A 99 -2.45 13.71 -10.85
CA PRO A 99 -2.02 13.60 -9.45
C PRO A 99 -3.19 13.53 -8.45
N THR A 100 -4.36 14.05 -8.83
CA THR A 100 -5.55 14.09 -7.95
C THR A 100 -6.62 13.07 -8.34
N PHE A 101 -6.36 12.20 -9.34
CA PHE A 101 -7.34 11.23 -9.79
C PHE A 101 -7.31 9.96 -8.90
N PRO A 102 -8.39 9.65 -8.15
CA PRO A 102 -8.37 8.62 -7.12
C PRO A 102 -7.91 7.23 -7.59
N PRO A 103 -8.30 6.70 -8.77
CA PRO A 103 -7.78 5.43 -9.26
C PRO A 103 -6.27 5.43 -9.52
N VAL A 104 -5.69 6.55 -9.95
CA VAL A 104 -4.24 6.69 -10.15
C VAL A 104 -3.55 6.76 -8.80
N GLN A 105 -4.06 7.56 -7.87
CA GLN A 105 -3.54 7.66 -6.50
C GLN A 105 -3.56 6.30 -5.80
N ARG A 106 -4.67 5.56 -5.95
CA ARG A 106 -4.80 4.19 -5.40
C ARG A 106 -3.72 3.28 -5.97
N LEU A 107 -3.64 3.17 -7.29
CA LEU A 107 -2.67 2.27 -7.93
C LEU A 107 -1.23 2.67 -7.58
N ALA A 108 -0.92 3.96 -7.58
CA ALA A 108 0.40 4.46 -7.20
C ALA A 108 0.76 4.12 -5.76
N GLY A 109 -0.15 4.32 -4.82
CA GLY A 109 0.07 3.96 -3.42
C GLY A 109 0.27 2.47 -3.21
N LEU A 110 -0.52 1.62 -3.91
CA LEU A 110 -0.37 0.17 -3.89
C LEU A 110 0.97 -0.31 -4.48
N VAL A 111 1.57 0.43 -5.41
CA VAL A 111 2.89 0.13 -6.00
C VAL A 111 4.02 0.65 -5.11
N LEU A 112 3.90 1.86 -4.58
CA LEU A 112 4.96 2.50 -3.80
C LEU A 112 5.18 1.86 -2.44
N TYR A 113 4.12 1.38 -1.79
CA TYR A 113 4.23 0.72 -0.49
C TYR A 113 5.13 -0.51 -0.53
N PRO A 114 4.86 -1.55 -1.34
CA PRO A 114 5.74 -2.71 -1.43
C PRO A 114 7.14 -2.38 -1.97
N SER A 115 7.29 -1.25 -2.69
CA SER A 115 8.58 -0.74 -3.17
C SER A 115 9.39 0.02 -2.10
N GLY A 116 8.99 -0.01 -0.82
CA GLY A 116 9.73 0.59 0.28
C GLY A 116 9.53 2.10 0.48
N ASP A 117 8.54 2.71 -0.15
CA ASP A 117 8.16 4.12 0.05
C ASP A 117 6.79 4.27 0.73
N PRO A 118 6.70 4.00 2.05
CA PRO A 118 5.44 4.08 2.77
C PRO A 118 4.91 5.52 2.92
N LEU A 119 5.78 6.54 2.85
CA LEU A 119 5.36 7.94 3.01
C LEU A 119 4.55 8.42 1.80
N SER A 120 5.11 8.24 0.60
CA SER A 120 4.41 8.59 -0.63
C SER A 120 3.16 7.73 -0.81
N ALA A 121 3.24 6.43 -0.46
CA ALA A 121 2.10 5.53 -0.50
C ALA A 121 0.95 6.01 0.40
N ALA A 122 1.22 6.33 1.68
CA ALA A 122 0.20 6.82 2.60
C ALA A 122 -0.46 8.09 2.08
N THR A 123 0.33 9.06 1.59
CA THR A 123 -0.18 10.33 1.06
C THR A 123 -1.16 10.13 -0.11
N LEU A 124 -0.79 9.26 -1.06
CA LEU A 124 -1.63 8.98 -2.23
C LEU A 124 -2.88 8.17 -1.87
N LEU A 125 -2.72 7.15 -1.01
CA LEU A 125 -3.84 6.32 -0.55
C LEU A 125 -4.84 7.12 0.28
N GLU A 126 -4.40 8.08 1.11
CA GLU A 126 -5.28 9.01 1.81
C GLU A 126 -6.12 9.86 0.84
N GLY A 127 -5.48 10.37 -0.22
CA GLY A 127 -6.17 11.08 -1.29
C GLY A 127 -7.25 10.22 -1.94
N ALA A 128 -6.93 8.98 -2.28
CA ALA A 128 -7.86 8.02 -2.87
C ALA A 128 -8.98 7.60 -1.90
N ALA A 129 -8.68 7.43 -0.61
CA ALA A 129 -9.63 6.99 0.42
C ALA A 129 -10.82 7.94 0.63
N LYS A 130 -10.70 9.19 0.20
CA LYS A 130 -11.82 10.16 0.22
C LYS A 130 -13.00 9.73 -0.66
N SER A 131 -12.74 8.95 -1.71
CA SER A 131 -13.77 8.52 -2.67
C SER A 131 -13.80 7.01 -2.91
N MET A 132 -12.78 6.27 -2.49
CA MET A 132 -12.64 4.83 -2.68
C MET A 132 -12.35 4.18 -1.32
N ARG A 133 -12.96 3.02 -1.06
CA ARG A 133 -12.79 2.28 0.20
C ARG A 133 -12.69 0.78 -0.07
N ASP A 134 -11.98 0.41 -1.14
CA ASP A 134 -11.73 -1.00 -1.41
C ASP A 134 -10.74 -1.59 -0.41
N ARG A 135 -10.75 -2.93 -0.30
CA ARG A 135 -9.97 -3.67 0.68
C ARG A 135 -8.48 -3.40 0.58
N GLU A 136 -7.90 -3.56 -0.62
CA GLU A 136 -6.47 -3.44 -0.86
C GLU A 136 -5.96 -2.05 -0.47
N LEU A 137 -6.72 -0.99 -0.83
CA LEU A 137 -6.39 0.39 -0.46
C LEU A 137 -6.32 0.55 1.05
N VAL A 138 -7.35 0.10 1.78
CA VAL A 138 -7.43 0.31 3.24
C VAL A 138 -6.36 -0.50 3.96
N VAL A 139 -6.15 -1.77 3.60
CA VAL A 139 -5.10 -2.62 4.17
C VAL A 139 -3.73 -1.97 3.98
N THR A 140 -3.41 -1.54 2.74
CA THR A 140 -2.12 -0.91 2.44
C THR A 140 -1.96 0.43 3.13
N LEU A 141 -3.02 1.22 3.29
CA LEU A 141 -2.98 2.49 4.01
C LEU A 141 -2.67 2.27 5.50
N VAL A 142 -3.33 1.30 6.15
CA VAL A 142 -3.05 0.93 7.55
C VAL A 142 -1.61 0.45 7.70
N ALA A 143 -1.15 -0.42 6.80
CA ALA A 143 0.21 -0.93 6.81
C ALA A 143 1.26 0.19 6.56
N ALA A 144 0.97 1.14 5.67
CA ALA A 144 1.85 2.28 5.43
C ALA A 144 1.98 3.17 6.68
N TYR A 145 0.90 3.41 7.41
CA TYR A 145 0.98 4.13 8.67
C TYR A 145 1.71 3.35 9.77
N ALA A 146 1.54 2.03 9.83
CA ALA A 146 2.34 1.19 10.73
C ALA A 146 3.84 1.30 10.41
N ALA A 147 4.23 1.22 9.13
CA ALA A 147 5.60 1.40 8.67
C ALA A 147 6.18 2.78 9.00
N LEU A 148 5.33 3.82 9.05
CA LEU A 148 5.70 5.19 9.42
C LEU A 148 5.68 5.43 10.94
N ASN A 149 5.46 4.42 11.77
CA ASN A 149 5.30 4.55 13.23
C ASN A 149 4.14 5.46 13.66
N LYS A 150 3.02 5.45 12.91
CA LYS A 150 1.84 6.30 13.13
C LYS A 150 0.62 5.48 13.52
N ALA A 151 0.64 4.85 14.72
CA ALA A 151 -0.46 3.98 15.19
C ALA A 151 -1.83 4.69 15.22
N GLY A 152 -1.88 5.98 15.60
CA GLY A 152 -3.12 6.76 15.62
C GLY A 152 -3.76 6.91 14.23
N ASP A 153 -2.95 7.13 13.19
CA ASP A 153 -3.41 7.24 11.81
C ASP A 153 -3.84 5.86 11.27
N ALA A 154 -3.10 4.81 11.62
CA ALA A 154 -3.47 3.43 11.32
C ALA A 154 -4.84 3.06 11.88
N ARG A 155 -5.15 3.44 13.15
CA ARG A 155 -6.48 3.24 13.77
C ARG A 155 -7.58 3.96 12.98
N ARG A 156 -7.35 5.22 12.60
CA ARG A 156 -8.34 5.98 11.81
C ARG A 156 -8.60 5.34 10.45
N ALA A 157 -7.54 4.91 9.78
CA ALA A 157 -7.65 4.23 8.48
C ALA A 157 -8.37 2.88 8.61
N ALA A 158 -8.07 2.09 9.65
CA ALA A 158 -8.74 0.81 9.92
C ALA A 158 -10.25 0.97 10.16
N GLY A 159 -10.68 2.11 10.72
CA GLY A 159 -12.10 2.45 10.86
C GLY A 159 -12.89 2.53 9.55
N LEU A 160 -12.23 2.60 8.40
CA LEU A 160 -12.89 2.55 7.09
C LEU A 160 -13.44 1.15 6.75
N ARG A 161 -12.85 0.07 7.32
CA ARG A 161 -13.25 -1.33 7.11
C ARG A 161 -13.01 -2.17 8.37
N PRO A 162 -13.73 -1.92 9.46
CA PRO A 162 -13.42 -2.48 10.79
C PRO A 162 -13.57 -4.00 10.89
N SER A 163 -14.39 -4.61 10.00
CA SER A 163 -14.65 -6.06 10.01
C SER A 163 -13.79 -6.84 9.01
N ASP A 164 -12.83 -6.20 8.34
CA ASP A 164 -11.98 -6.88 7.37
C ASP A 164 -10.77 -7.52 8.10
N PRO A 165 -10.53 -8.84 7.93
CA PRO A 165 -9.48 -9.54 8.65
C PRO A 165 -8.06 -9.09 8.29
N ASP A 166 -7.83 -8.64 7.05
CA ASP A 166 -6.51 -8.14 6.65
C ASP A 166 -6.26 -6.73 7.19
N VAL A 167 -7.31 -5.92 7.33
CA VAL A 167 -7.23 -4.63 8.03
C VAL A 167 -6.93 -4.86 9.50
N ALA A 168 -7.57 -5.86 10.13
CA ALA A 168 -7.28 -6.23 11.52
C ALA A 168 -5.83 -6.70 11.68
N LEU A 169 -5.30 -7.49 10.73
CA LEU A 169 -3.92 -7.94 10.72
C LEU A 169 -2.93 -6.76 10.66
N ALA A 170 -3.12 -5.83 9.73
CA ALA A 170 -2.30 -4.64 9.58
C ALA A 170 -2.40 -3.71 10.80
N LEU A 171 -3.60 -3.58 11.39
CA LEU A 171 -3.80 -2.82 12.62
C LEU A 171 -3.09 -3.46 13.81
N THR A 172 -3.14 -4.79 13.93
CA THR A 172 -2.41 -5.54 14.98
C THR A 172 -0.92 -5.24 14.92
N TRP A 173 -0.33 -5.25 13.72
CA TRP A 173 1.06 -4.84 13.55
C TRP A 173 1.30 -3.41 14.02
N ALA A 174 0.45 -2.46 13.62
CA ALA A 174 0.57 -1.06 14.04
C ALA A 174 0.51 -0.91 15.57
N GLU A 175 -0.39 -1.63 16.24
CA GLU A 175 -0.54 -1.56 17.71
C GLU A 175 0.65 -2.19 18.44
N LEU A 176 1.25 -3.25 17.91
CA LEU A 176 2.36 -3.93 18.56
C LEU A 176 3.72 -3.26 18.33
N VAL A 177 3.93 -2.62 17.18
CA VAL A 177 5.27 -2.20 16.75
C VAL A 177 5.41 -0.68 16.59
N ALA A 178 4.36 0.04 16.16
CA ALA A 178 4.49 1.46 15.90
C ALA A 178 4.51 2.31 17.18
N LEU A 179 5.16 3.47 17.12
CA LEU A 179 5.15 4.44 18.21
C LEU A 179 3.71 4.90 18.52
N GLY A 180 3.38 4.92 19.80
CA GLY A 180 2.01 5.24 20.26
C GLY A 180 1.01 4.11 20.01
N GLY A 181 1.48 2.91 19.68
CA GLY A 181 0.67 1.70 19.64
C GLY A 181 0.26 1.26 21.04
N ASP A 182 -0.90 0.62 21.15
CA ASP A 182 -1.42 0.01 22.36
C ASP A 182 -1.14 -1.49 22.34
N ARG A 183 -0.09 -1.92 23.08
CA ARG A 183 0.40 -3.29 23.09
C ARG A 183 -0.65 -4.28 23.64
N ASP A 184 -1.45 -3.88 24.61
CA ASP A 184 -2.51 -4.73 25.18
C ASP A 184 -3.62 -4.96 24.15
N ARG A 185 -4.05 -3.90 23.48
CA ARG A 185 -4.98 -3.98 22.35
C ARG A 185 -4.40 -4.82 21.21
N GLY A 186 -3.14 -4.61 20.87
CA GLY A 186 -2.43 -5.43 19.87
C GLY A 186 -2.43 -6.91 20.22
N ALA A 187 -2.22 -7.25 21.50
CA ALA A 187 -2.26 -8.62 21.98
C ALA A 187 -3.69 -9.22 21.94
N GLU A 188 -4.74 -8.44 22.19
CA GLU A 188 -6.13 -8.87 22.03
C GLU A 188 -6.47 -9.13 20.57
N LEU A 189 -6.11 -8.20 19.68
CA LEU A 189 -6.28 -8.37 18.24
C LEU A 189 -5.55 -9.60 17.74
N ALA A 190 -4.27 -9.81 18.10
CA ALA A 190 -3.48 -10.97 17.70
C ALA A 190 -4.11 -12.31 18.10
N ARG A 191 -4.82 -12.37 19.24
CA ARG A 191 -5.55 -13.57 19.65
C ARG A 191 -6.76 -13.85 18.76
N ALA A 192 -7.45 -12.80 18.29
CA ALA A 192 -8.66 -12.90 17.50
C ALA A 192 -8.39 -13.11 15.99
N LEU A 193 -7.13 -12.96 15.51
CA LEU A 193 -6.81 -13.08 14.09
C LEU A 193 -7.08 -14.50 13.57
N PRO A 194 -7.74 -14.64 12.39
CA PRO A 194 -7.92 -15.92 11.72
C PRO A 194 -6.61 -16.42 11.11
N SER A 195 -6.48 -17.75 10.96
CA SER A 195 -5.31 -18.42 10.38
C SER A 195 -5.73 -19.31 9.20
N ASP A 196 -6.56 -18.78 8.31
CA ASP A 196 -7.23 -19.49 7.22
C ASP A 196 -6.41 -19.65 5.93
N SER A 197 -5.27 -18.95 5.81
CA SER A 197 -4.33 -19.09 4.69
C SER A 197 -2.90 -19.17 5.19
N SER A 198 -1.98 -19.74 4.40
CA SER A 198 -0.56 -19.89 4.78
C SER A 198 0.10 -18.56 5.10
N ALA A 199 -0.09 -17.54 4.26
CA ALA A 199 0.48 -16.21 4.48
C ALA A 199 -0.10 -15.54 5.74
N ARG A 200 -1.43 -15.58 5.92
CA ARG A 200 -2.08 -15.01 7.11
C ARG A 200 -1.72 -15.77 8.38
N ALA A 201 -1.61 -17.09 8.31
CA ALA A 201 -1.19 -17.91 9.43
C ALA A 201 0.26 -17.61 9.86
N ALA A 202 1.19 -17.48 8.89
CA ALA A 202 2.56 -17.10 9.18
C ALA A 202 2.64 -15.70 9.83
N MET A 203 1.94 -14.72 9.26
CA MET A 203 1.87 -13.37 9.80
C MET A 203 1.27 -13.36 11.22
N THR A 204 0.19 -14.07 11.44
CA THR A 204 -0.47 -14.18 12.76
C THR A 204 0.46 -14.84 13.78
N ALA A 205 1.17 -15.91 13.42
CA ALA A 205 2.15 -16.55 14.28
C ALA A 205 3.28 -15.58 14.66
N THR A 206 3.82 -14.83 13.69
CA THR A 206 4.88 -13.84 13.94
C THR A 206 4.40 -12.69 14.83
N LEU A 207 3.18 -12.17 14.64
CA LEU A 207 2.62 -11.15 15.53
C LEU A 207 2.40 -11.68 16.95
N ARG A 208 1.99 -12.95 17.10
CA ARG A 208 1.91 -13.62 18.42
C ARG A 208 3.28 -13.84 19.05
N ALA A 209 4.33 -14.04 18.25
CA ALA A 209 5.71 -14.06 18.76
C ALA A 209 6.12 -12.71 19.34
N ILE A 210 5.75 -11.57 18.71
CA ILE A 210 5.99 -10.24 19.28
C ILE A 210 5.25 -10.07 20.60
N VAL A 211 4.00 -10.54 20.72
CA VAL A 211 3.23 -10.51 21.98
C VAL A 211 3.93 -11.32 23.08
N ALA A 212 4.46 -12.51 22.75
CA ALA A 212 5.20 -13.34 23.68
C ALA A 212 6.51 -12.65 24.13
N ALA A 213 7.22 -12.02 23.19
CA ALA A 213 8.43 -11.24 23.48
C ALA A 213 8.16 -10.07 24.44
N HIS A 214 7.08 -9.31 24.23
CA HIS A 214 6.66 -8.24 25.15
C HIS A 214 6.34 -8.75 26.58
N ARG A 215 5.99 -10.02 26.72
CA ARG A 215 5.77 -10.68 28.01
C ARG A 215 7.02 -11.37 28.58
N HIS A 216 8.16 -11.20 27.92
CA HIS A 216 9.42 -11.87 28.21
C HIS A 216 9.32 -13.42 28.20
N ASP A 217 8.35 -13.98 27.45
CA ASP A 217 8.20 -15.42 27.26
C ASP A 217 8.97 -15.87 26.02
N GLY A 218 10.27 -16.08 26.20
CA GLY A 218 11.17 -16.50 25.11
C GLY A 218 10.88 -17.89 24.57
N ALA A 219 10.27 -18.79 25.35
CA ALA A 219 9.90 -20.13 24.88
C ALA A 219 8.71 -20.04 23.91
N ALA A 220 7.62 -19.40 24.33
CA ALA A 220 6.45 -19.18 23.49
C ALA A 220 6.80 -18.38 22.23
N MET A 221 7.67 -17.36 22.34
CA MET A 221 8.14 -16.59 21.18
C MET A 221 8.81 -17.49 20.13
N ARG A 222 9.79 -18.32 20.55
CA ARG A 222 10.49 -19.24 19.62
C ARG A 222 9.55 -20.25 18.98
N ASP A 223 8.61 -20.80 19.73
CA ASP A 223 7.62 -21.74 19.18
C ASP A 223 6.75 -21.09 18.11
N ARG A 224 6.34 -19.83 18.31
CA ARG A 224 5.57 -19.07 17.30
C ARG A 224 6.39 -18.70 16.07
N LEU A 225 7.68 -18.37 16.23
CA LEU A 225 8.56 -18.12 15.08
C LEU A 225 8.76 -19.40 14.24
N ARG A 226 8.96 -20.57 14.87
CA ARG A 226 9.01 -21.84 14.15
C ARG A 226 7.70 -22.13 13.40
N GLU A 227 6.56 -21.91 14.04
CA GLU A 227 5.26 -22.04 13.37
C GLU A 227 5.14 -21.16 12.12
N ALA A 228 5.72 -19.96 12.12
CA ALA A 228 5.79 -19.10 10.96
C ALA A 228 6.78 -19.63 9.89
N GLU A 229 7.96 -20.05 10.31
CA GLU A 229 9.04 -20.58 9.44
C GLU A 229 8.60 -21.81 8.66
N ASP A 230 7.84 -22.72 9.27
CA ASP A 230 7.28 -23.91 8.60
C ASP A 230 6.43 -23.56 7.36
N ARG A 231 6.00 -22.32 7.24
CA ARG A 231 5.18 -21.80 6.12
C ARG A 231 5.97 -20.98 5.10
N TYR A 232 7.24 -20.65 5.37
CA TYR A 232 8.04 -19.77 4.51
C TYR A 232 8.22 -20.30 3.09
N VAL A 233 8.27 -21.62 2.92
CA VAL A 233 8.40 -22.26 1.60
C VAL A 233 7.23 -21.92 0.66
N LEU A 234 6.07 -21.59 1.23
CA LEU A 234 4.84 -21.28 0.50
C LEU A 234 4.66 -19.79 0.21
N LEU A 235 5.59 -18.94 0.65
CA LEU A 235 5.49 -17.49 0.59
C LEU A 235 6.39 -16.92 -0.51
N ALA A 236 5.98 -15.76 -1.05
CA ALA A 236 6.82 -14.97 -1.93
C ALA A 236 8.02 -14.36 -1.18
N ASP A 237 9.06 -13.96 -1.89
CA ASP A 237 10.28 -13.42 -1.29
C ASP A 237 10.05 -12.14 -0.49
N ASP A 238 9.19 -11.27 -0.98
CA ASP A 238 8.79 -10.03 -0.29
C ASP A 238 7.98 -10.28 0.98
N GLU A 239 7.11 -11.31 0.99
CA GLU A 239 6.41 -11.76 2.19
C GLU A 239 7.39 -12.34 3.21
N ARG A 240 8.37 -13.15 2.76
CA ARG A 240 9.43 -13.68 3.63
C ARG A 240 10.30 -12.58 4.23
N ALA A 241 10.68 -11.58 3.43
CA ALA A 241 11.45 -10.43 3.90
C ALA A 241 10.68 -9.65 4.98
N PHE A 242 9.38 -9.44 4.78
CA PHE A 242 8.54 -8.75 5.74
C PHE A 242 8.35 -9.55 7.04
N LEU A 243 8.15 -10.86 6.95
CA LEU A 243 8.08 -11.73 8.14
C LEU A 243 9.41 -11.83 8.87
N GLY A 244 10.53 -11.87 8.14
CA GLY A 244 11.87 -11.77 8.71
C GLY A 244 12.08 -10.48 9.50
N TYR A 245 11.63 -9.35 8.93
CA TYR A 245 11.62 -8.09 9.68
C TYR A 245 10.82 -8.20 11.00
N LEU A 246 9.61 -8.73 10.98
CA LEU A 246 8.79 -8.89 12.20
C LEU A 246 9.41 -9.89 13.19
N GLY A 247 10.04 -10.97 12.69
CA GLY A 247 10.78 -11.91 13.53
C GLY A 247 11.98 -11.23 14.24
N GLY A 248 12.72 -10.42 13.52
CA GLY A 248 13.78 -9.60 14.09
C GLY A 248 13.28 -8.61 15.15
N VAL A 249 12.10 -8.02 14.95
CA VAL A 249 11.44 -7.18 15.97
C VAL A 249 11.12 -7.99 17.22
N ALA A 250 10.56 -9.20 17.11
CA ALA A 250 10.29 -10.06 18.26
C ALA A 250 11.55 -10.40 19.04
N LEU A 251 12.64 -10.75 18.36
CA LEU A 251 13.94 -11.03 18.99
C LEU A 251 14.50 -9.80 19.69
N ARG A 252 14.42 -8.62 19.07
CA ARG A 252 14.84 -7.35 19.67
C ARG A 252 14.07 -7.02 20.95
N GLU A 253 12.75 -7.18 20.93
CA GLU A 253 11.87 -6.94 22.09
C GLU A 253 12.20 -7.90 23.26
N LEU A 254 12.66 -9.12 22.96
CA LEU A 254 13.15 -10.06 23.98
C LEU A 254 14.54 -9.71 24.51
N GLY A 255 15.30 -8.82 23.84
CA GLY A 255 16.68 -8.50 24.16
C GLY A 255 17.73 -9.39 23.49
N ALA A 256 17.32 -10.28 22.57
CA ALA A 256 18.20 -11.14 21.79
C ALA A 256 18.79 -10.38 20.59
N PHE A 257 19.66 -9.39 20.86
CA PHE A 257 20.10 -8.41 19.88
C PHE A 257 20.93 -8.99 18.74
N GLU A 258 21.78 -10.00 19.00
CA GLU A 258 22.57 -10.66 17.96
C GLU A 258 21.68 -11.43 16.99
N ASP A 259 20.75 -12.22 17.50
CA ASP A 259 19.80 -12.97 16.68
C ASP A 259 18.91 -12.01 15.90
N ALA A 260 18.48 -10.90 16.50
CA ALA A 260 17.70 -9.87 15.83
C ALA A 260 18.49 -9.24 14.67
N ARG A 261 19.78 -8.94 14.88
CA ARG A 261 20.67 -8.38 13.85
C ARG A 261 20.85 -9.34 12.68
N ALA A 262 21.08 -10.62 12.97
CA ALA A 262 21.20 -11.66 11.96
C ALA A 262 19.89 -11.81 11.15
N THR A 263 18.75 -11.85 11.84
CA THR A 263 17.42 -11.97 11.20
C THR A 263 17.08 -10.76 10.32
N PHE A 264 17.41 -9.53 10.75
CA PHE A 264 17.25 -8.35 9.90
C PHE A 264 18.14 -8.40 8.66
N THR A 265 19.36 -8.93 8.78
CA THR A 265 20.25 -9.09 7.63
C THR A 265 19.65 -10.06 6.61
N LEU A 266 19.17 -11.22 7.05
CA LEU A 266 18.49 -12.20 6.18
C LEU A 266 17.24 -11.60 5.52
N ALA A 267 16.45 -10.83 6.26
CA ALA A 267 15.29 -10.14 5.70
C ALA A 267 15.66 -9.13 4.60
N MET A 268 16.78 -8.42 4.76
CA MET A 268 17.28 -7.48 3.75
C MET A 268 17.77 -8.18 2.48
N GLU A 269 18.36 -9.36 2.62
CA GLU A 269 18.89 -10.16 1.50
C GLU A 269 17.78 -10.90 0.74
N ALA A 270 16.69 -11.27 1.42
CA ALA A 270 15.62 -12.07 0.85
C ALA A 270 14.88 -11.35 -0.29
N ALA A 271 14.62 -10.04 -0.17
CA ALA A 271 13.90 -9.27 -1.20
C ALA A 271 14.37 -7.80 -1.24
N PRO A 272 15.47 -7.52 -1.92
CA PRO A 272 15.99 -6.15 -2.07
C PRO A 272 14.99 -5.22 -2.77
N GLY A 273 14.91 -3.96 -2.32
CA GLY A 273 14.02 -2.94 -2.87
C GLY A 273 12.56 -3.07 -2.42
N THR A 274 12.28 -3.89 -1.39
CA THR A 274 10.94 -4.07 -0.84
C THR A 274 10.75 -3.35 0.51
N ILE A 275 9.49 -3.27 0.95
CA ILE A 275 9.16 -2.71 2.27
C ILE A 275 9.80 -3.50 3.41
N GLY A 276 9.91 -4.83 3.29
CA GLY A 276 10.55 -5.68 4.29
C GLY A 276 12.02 -5.32 4.48
N GLU A 277 12.76 -5.14 3.38
CA GLU A 277 14.15 -4.67 3.42
C GLU A 277 14.26 -3.29 4.07
N ALA A 278 13.43 -2.32 3.64
CA ALA A 278 13.49 -0.95 4.12
C ALA A 278 13.27 -0.87 5.64
N LEU A 279 12.31 -1.64 6.16
CA LEU A 279 11.99 -1.73 7.58
C LEU A 279 13.10 -2.44 8.36
N ALA A 280 13.60 -3.58 7.87
CA ALA A 280 14.69 -4.31 8.50
C ALA A 280 15.98 -3.47 8.58
N ARG A 281 16.32 -2.75 7.53
CA ARG A 281 17.46 -1.82 7.49
C ARG A 281 17.32 -0.73 8.56
N ARG A 282 16.15 -0.12 8.68
CA ARG A 282 15.88 0.90 9.71
C ARG A 282 16.05 0.34 11.11
N GLU A 283 15.46 -0.79 11.41
CA GLU A 283 15.52 -1.39 12.75
C GLU A 283 16.95 -1.86 13.11
N ARG A 284 17.67 -2.41 12.14
CA ARG A 284 19.07 -2.83 12.36
C ARG A 284 19.97 -1.70 12.83
N THR A 285 19.73 -0.45 12.37
CA THR A 285 20.52 0.72 12.80
C THR A 285 20.23 1.15 14.23
N HIS A 286 19.11 0.70 14.81
CA HIS A 286 18.71 1.03 16.17
C HIS A 286 19.13 -0.04 17.21
N ILE A 287 19.72 -1.16 16.77
CA ILE A 287 20.25 -2.15 17.70
C ILE A 287 21.60 -1.67 18.25
N PRO A 288 21.78 -1.62 19.59
CA PRO A 288 23.07 -1.24 20.18
C PRO A 288 24.21 -2.10 19.64
N SER A 289 25.29 -1.49 19.21
CA SER A 289 26.53 -2.22 18.91
C SER A 289 27.20 -2.62 20.23
N ASP A 290 27.61 -3.88 20.34
CA ASP A 290 28.31 -4.43 21.52
C ASP A 290 29.70 -3.83 21.77
N SER A 291 30.01 -2.63 21.27
CA SER A 291 31.27 -1.94 21.54
C SER A 291 31.42 -1.41 22.97
N GLY A 292 30.57 -1.86 23.89
CA GLY A 292 30.57 -1.50 25.30
C GLY A 292 30.62 -2.71 26.23
N ALA A 293 31.42 -3.75 25.93
CA ALA A 293 31.83 -4.65 27.01
C ALA A 293 32.56 -3.78 28.06
N PRO A 294 32.11 -3.73 29.32
CA PRO A 294 32.86 -3.04 30.35
C PRO A 294 34.25 -3.68 30.39
N SER A 295 35.27 -2.91 30.07
CA SER A 295 36.68 -3.31 30.30
C SER A 295 36.75 -3.84 31.72
N SER A 296 36.99 -5.14 31.87
CA SER A 296 37.21 -5.79 33.16
C SER A 296 38.20 -4.95 33.96
N PRO A 297 37.88 -4.60 35.20
CA PRO A 297 38.82 -3.96 36.07
C PRO A 297 39.79 -5.02 36.59
N SER A 298 40.71 -5.47 35.74
CA SER A 298 41.83 -6.30 36.13
C SER A 298 43.10 -5.56 35.71
N ASP A 299 43.82 -5.12 36.75
CA ASP A 299 45.20 -4.77 36.89
C ASP A 299 45.40 -3.38 37.50
N GLN A 300 45.00 -3.26 38.78
CA GLN A 300 45.72 -2.39 39.64
C GLN A 300 46.98 -3.17 40.10
N PRO A 301 48.22 -2.73 39.79
CA PRO A 301 49.38 -3.28 40.38
C PRO A 301 49.37 -2.88 41.87
N SER A 302 49.44 -3.88 42.76
CA SER A 302 49.73 -3.73 44.16
C SER A 302 51.09 -3.06 44.30
N SER A 303 51.12 -1.81 44.74
CA SER A 303 52.32 -1.14 45.23
C SER A 303 52.57 -1.56 46.65
N ASP A 304 53.59 -2.40 46.82
CA ASP A 304 54.37 -2.54 48.08
C ASP A 304 55.20 -1.31 48.37
#